data_eb25f5dff498b4ad5ae92f47621c522b
#
_entry.id   eb25f5dff498b4ad5ae92f47621c522b
#
_cell.length_a   1.000
_cell.length_b   1.000
_cell.length_c   1.000
_cell.angle_alpha   90.00
_cell.angle_beta   90.00
_cell.angle_gamma   90.00
#
_symmetry.space_group_name_H-M   'P 1'
#
loop_
_entity.id
_entity.type
_entity.pdbx_description
1 polymer ?
#
loop_
_entity_poly.entity_id
_entity_poly.type
_entity_poly.pdbx_seq_one_letter_code
_entity_poly.pdbx_strand_id
1 'polypeptide(L)'
;MSSTASEQDCYFCKVTSGQADPFIFENRSFVGIFDTNPVNPGHVLVIPRRHVVSIFDLNKEEQSDYFDALHGVKAVIEATNFAELYSSMMARGDLSDRPVDHIETVLELPFLGNKPDAYTVGNNDGREAGRSIDHLHVILLPRYKGDVENPRGGIRNVIAGRANYQRR
;
A
#
# COMPACT_ATOMS: atom_id res chain seq x y z
N MET A 1 1.26 2.47 28.50
CA MET A 1 -0.18 2.74 28.28
C MET A 1 -0.28 3.34 26.89
N SER A 2 -0.73 2.57 25.91
CA SER A 2 -0.85 3.01 24.51
C SER A 2 -2.16 3.76 24.35
N SER A 3 -2.12 5.08 24.07
CA SER A 3 -3.32 5.81 23.68
C SER A 3 -3.70 5.31 22.28
N THR A 4 -4.79 4.56 22.18
CA THR A 4 -5.47 4.37 20.90
C THR A 4 -5.92 5.75 20.45
N ALA A 5 -5.44 6.22 19.28
CA ALA A 5 -5.98 7.41 18.66
C ALA A 5 -7.50 7.23 18.55
N SER A 6 -8.28 8.23 18.91
CA SER A 6 -9.72 8.18 18.72
C SER A 6 -9.99 8.06 17.21
N GLU A 7 -11.12 7.45 16.81
CA GLU A 7 -11.51 7.35 15.38
C GLU A 7 -11.48 8.72 14.69
N GLN A 8 -11.77 9.80 15.44
CA GLN A 8 -11.76 11.19 14.97
C GLN A 8 -10.36 11.70 14.59
N ASP A 9 -9.30 11.21 15.23
CA ASP A 9 -7.91 11.62 14.96
C ASP A 9 -7.17 10.66 14.03
N CYS A 10 -7.80 9.54 13.68
CA CYS A 10 -7.19 8.53 12.81
C CYS A 10 -7.16 9.01 11.35
N TYR A 11 -5.95 9.07 10.78
CA TYR A 11 -5.75 9.45 9.38
C TYR A 11 -6.56 8.57 8.41
N PHE A 12 -6.54 7.25 8.58
CA PHE A 12 -7.27 6.36 7.69
C PHE A 12 -8.80 6.41 7.88
N CYS A 13 -9.30 6.80 9.04
CA CYS A 13 -10.72 7.13 9.18
C CYS A 13 -11.10 8.38 8.37
N LYS A 14 -10.23 9.38 8.30
CA LYS A 14 -10.42 10.56 7.43
C LYS A 14 -10.35 10.16 5.94
N VAL A 15 -9.43 9.31 5.56
CA VAL A 15 -9.38 8.74 4.21
C VAL A 15 -10.70 8.04 3.89
N THR A 16 -11.11 7.05 4.68
CA THR A 16 -12.29 6.22 4.38
C THR A 16 -13.60 6.98 4.41
N SER A 17 -13.66 8.15 5.05
CA SER A 17 -14.79 9.08 4.99
C SER A 17 -14.74 10.07 3.83
N GLY A 18 -13.72 10.01 2.98
CA GLY A 18 -13.55 10.90 1.82
C GLY A 18 -13.05 12.32 2.18
N GLN A 19 -12.48 12.48 3.37
CA GLN A 19 -11.94 13.77 3.85
C GLN A 19 -10.45 13.96 3.54
N ALA A 20 -9.80 12.94 2.99
CA ALA A 20 -8.38 12.95 2.66
C ALA A 20 -8.17 12.41 1.24
N ASP A 21 -7.17 11.54 1.02
CA ASP A 21 -6.78 11.08 -0.31
C ASP A 21 -7.93 10.47 -1.13
N PRO A 22 -7.95 10.71 -2.45
CA PRO A 22 -9.00 10.18 -3.32
C PRO A 22 -8.87 8.65 -3.45
N PHE A 23 -10.03 7.98 -3.51
CA PHE A 23 -10.07 6.54 -3.77
C PHE A 23 -9.75 6.24 -5.23
N ILE A 24 -8.92 5.23 -5.45
CA ILE A 24 -8.71 4.61 -6.77
C ILE A 24 -9.61 3.38 -6.95
N PHE A 25 -10.13 2.86 -5.84
CA PHE A 25 -11.07 1.75 -5.77
C PHE A 25 -11.91 1.85 -4.49
N GLU A 26 -13.14 1.39 -4.56
CA GLU A 26 -13.97 1.19 -3.37
C GLU A 26 -14.93 0.01 -3.55
N ASN A 27 -15.23 -0.66 -2.46
CA ASN A 27 -16.37 -1.57 -2.33
C ASN A 27 -17.10 -1.29 -1.00
N ARG A 28 -17.99 -2.17 -0.59
CA ARG A 28 -18.79 -2.00 0.64
C ARG A 28 -17.90 -1.82 1.88
N SER A 29 -16.84 -2.60 2.02
CA SER A 29 -16.03 -2.69 3.24
C SER A 29 -14.66 -2.04 3.15
N PHE A 30 -14.12 -1.81 1.95
CA PHE A 30 -12.76 -1.31 1.74
C PHE A 30 -12.69 -0.16 0.75
N VAL A 31 -11.64 0.64 0.92
CA VAL A 31 -11.17 1.60 -0.09
C VAL A 31 -9.72 1.28 -0.46
N GLY A 32 -9.33 1.61 -1.69
CA GLY A 32 -7.94 1.57 -2.15
C GLY A 32 -7.45 2.97 -2.45
N ILE A 33 -6.22 3.29 -2.04
CA ILE A 33 -5.55 4.55 -2.38
C ILE A 33 -4.12 4.27 -2.85
N PHE A 34 -3.56 5.10 -3.70
CA PHE A 34 -2.11 5.07 -3.92
C PHE A 34 -1.39 5.54 -2.67
N ASP A 35 -0.33 4.84 -2.28
CA ASP A 35 0.51 5.27 -1.17
C ASP A 35 1.21 6.58 -1.54
N THR A 36 1.24 7.52 -0.60
CA THR A 36 1.88 8.83 -0.78
C THR A 36 3.41 8.76 -0.64
N ASN A 37 3.91 7.64 -0.12
CA ASN A 37 5.33 7.31 -0.02
C ASN A 37 5.64 6.02 -0.77
N PRO A 38 5.45 5.98 -2.09
CA PRO A 38 5.55 4.75 -2.85
C PRO A 38 6.98 4.22 -2.87
N VAL A 39 7.16 2.94 -2.59
CA VAL A 39 8.46 2.26 -2.69
C VAL A 39 8.70 1.68 -4.09
N ASN A 40 7.62 1.49 -4.85
CA ASN A 40 7.62 1.13 -6.28
C ASN A 40 6.42 1.81 -6.96
N PRO A 41 6.44 2.01 -8.28
CA PRO A 41 5.28 2.52 -9.01
C PRO A 41 4.03 1.70 -8.73
N GLY A 42 2.94 2.38 -8.36
CA GLY A 42 1.67 1.71 -8.09
C GLY A 42 1.55 1.04 -6.72
N HIS A 43 2.38 1.40 -5.74
CA HIS A 43 2.19 1.01 -4.35
C HIS A 43 0.80 1.48 -3.86
N VAL A 44 -0.03 0.55 -3.42
CA VAL A 44 -1.42 0.78 -3.00
C VAL A 44 -1.62 0.31 -1.57
N LEU A 45 -2.41 1.07 -0.84
CA LEU A 45 -2.97 0.68 0.46
C LEU A 45 -4.45 0.30 0.29
N VAL A 46 -4.84 -0.86 0.81
CA VAL A 46 -6.22 -1.33 0.92
C VAL A 46 -6.63 -1.21 2.38
N ILE A 47 -7.65 -0.38 2.64
CA ILE A 47 -7.99 0.10 3.98
C ILE A 47 -9.45 -0.22 4.26
N PRO A 48 -9.80 -0.92 5.36
CA PRO A 48 -11.19 -1.14 5.72
C PRO A 48 -11.86 0.18 6.13
N ARG A 49 -13.13 0.34 5.76
CA ARG A 49 -13.93 1.53 6.16
C ARG A 49 -14.16 1.59 7.66
N ARG A 50 -14.34 0.42 8.29
CA ARG A 50 -14.45 0.30 9.74
C ARG A 50 -13.07 0.44 10.38
N HIS A 51 -12.97 1.20 11.46
CA HIS A 51 -11.74 1.30 12.24
C HIS A 51 -11.46 -0.03 12.94
N VAL A 52 -10.61 -0.83 12.35
CA VAL A 52 -10.03 -2.04 12.94
C VAL A 52 -8.53 -1.95 12.88
N VAL A 53 -7.88 -2.60 13.82
CA VAL A 53 -6.42 -2.50 13.97
C VAL A 53 -5.72 -3.73 13.40
N SER A 54 -6.35 -4.89 13.48
CA SER A 54 -5.79 -6.17 13.06
C SER A 54 -6.58 -6.80 11.92
N ILE A 55 -5.90 -7.47 11.00
CA ILE A 55 -6.54 -8.25 9.93
C ILE A 55 -7.35 -9.42 10.51
N PHE A 56 -7.00 -9.89 11.71
CA PHE A 56 -7.69 -10.97 12.41
C PHE A 56 -9.03 -10.53 13.02
N ASP A 57 -9.28 -9.20 13.13
CA ASP A 57 -10.53 -8.63 13.63
C ASP A 57 -11.57 -8.38 12.54
N LEU A 58 -11.26 -8.72 11.28
CA LEU A 58 -12.20 -8.64 10.17
C LEU A 58 -13.33 -9.65 10.33
N ASN A 59 -14.58 -9.22 10.18
CA ASN A 59 -15.73 -10.09 10.14
C ASN A 59 -15.81 -10.85 8.79
N LYS A 60 -16.72 -11.83 8.67
CA LYS A 60 -16.80 -12.68 7.48
C LYS A 60 -17.14 -11.92 6.19
N GLU A 61 -17.94 -10.89 6.29
CA GLU A 61 -18.29 -10.01 5.17
C GLU A 61 -17.06 -9.23 4.70
N GLU A 62 -16.35 -8.60 5.63
CA GLU A 62 -15.11 -7.89 5.35
C GLU A 62 -14.03 -8.81 4.79
N GLN A 63 -13.91 -10.04 5.27
CA GLN A 63 -12.98 -11.03 4.72
C GLN A 63 -13.29 -11.35 3.25
N SER A 64 -14.55 -11.43 2.86
CA SER A 64 -14.95 -11.62 1.46
C SER A 64 -14.62 -10.39 0.62
N ASP A 65 -15.03 -9.21 1.09
CA ASP A 65 -14.82 -7.95 0.40
C ASP A 65 -13.32 -7.59 0.27
N TYR A 66 -12.48 -8.11 1.16
CA TYR A 66 -11.03 -7.92 1.11
C TYR A 66 -10.40 -8.50 -0.16
N PHE A 67 -10.76 -9.72 -0.55
CA PHE A 67 -10.24 -10.32 -1.78
C PHE A 67 -10.75 -9.60 -3.02
N ASP A 68 -12.02 -9.17 -3.02
CA ASP A 68 -12.57 -8.35 -4.10
C ASP A 68 -11.83 -7.02 -4.21
N ALA A 69 -11.48 -6.40 -3.08
CA ALA A 69 -10.70 -5.17 -3.06
C ALA A 69 -9.29 -5.37 -3.63
N LEU A 70 -8.59 -6.46 -3.27
CA LEU A 70 -7.27 -6.77 -3.84
C LEU A 70 -7.34 -6.96 -5.36
N HIS A 71 -8.34 -7.64 -5.87
CA HIS A 71 -8.54 -7.81 -7.31
C HIS A 71 -8.85 -6.48 -8.00
N GLY A 72 -9.71 -5.65 -7.39
CA GLY A 72 -10.06 -4.35 -7.93
C GLY A 72 -8.88 -3.41 -8.00
N VAL A 73 -8.11 -3.24 -6.91
CA VAL A 73 -6.92 -2.37 -6.92
C VAL A 73 -5.83 -2.89 -7.87
N LYS A 74 -5.66 -4.22 -7.99
CA LYS A 74 -4.74 -4.80 -8.97
C LYS A 74 -5.13 -4.40 -10.39
N ALA A 75 -6.41 -4.47 -10.74
CA ALA A 75 -6.90 -4.07 -12.06
C ALA A 75 -6.63 -2.58 -12.34
N VAL A 76 -6.81 -1.71 -11.33
CA VAL A 76 -6.48 -0.27 -11.43
C VAL A 76 -4.97 -0.09 -11.68
N ILE A 77 -4.13 -0.78 -10.92
CA ILE A 77 -2.66 -0.72 -11.11
C ILE A 77 -2.28 -1.09 -12.56
N GLU A 78 -2.84 -2.17 -13.09
CA GLU A 78 -2.53 -2.66 -14.44
C GLU A 78 -3.04 -1.73 -15.57
N ALA A 79 -4.04 -0.90 -15.27
CA ALA A 79 -4.61 0.09 -16.20
C ALA A 79 -3.96 1.48 -16.10
N THR A 80 -3.17 1.75 -15.05
CA THR A 80 -2.63 3.09 -14.77
C THR A 80 -1.29 3.31 -15.49
N ASN A 81 -1.13 4.47 -16.12
CA ASN A 81 0.16 4.98 -16.58
C ASN A 81 0.84 5.76 -15.44
N PHE A 82 1.75 5.11 -14.72
CA PHE A 82 2.40 5.71 -13.56
C PHE A 82 3.34 6.85 -13.92
N ALA A 83 3.93 6.86 -15.10
CA ALA A 83 4.77 7.98 -15.54
C ALA A 83 3.95 9.27 -15.66
N GLU A 84 2.76 9.20 -16.27
CA GLU A 84 1.84 10.34 -16.33
C GLU A 84 1.29 10.72 -14.96
N LEU A 85 0.88 9.73 -14.16
CA LEU A 85 0.31 9.96 -12.83
C LEU A 85 1.29 10.75 -11.95
N TYR A 86 2.50 10.23 -11.73
CA TYR A 86 3.48 10.87 -10.85
C TYR A 86 3.98 12.20 -11.40
N SER A 87 4.20 12.32 -12.72
CA SER A 87 4.55 13.60 -13.35
C SER A 87 3.45 14.65 -13.14
N SER A 88 2.16 14.26 -13.25
CA SER A 88 1.06 15.17 -13.00
C SER A 88 0.91 15.56 -11.52
N MET A 89 1.21 14.65 -10.61
CA MET A 89 1.22 14.93 -9.16
C MET A 89 2.30 15.97 -8.82
N MET A 90 3.50 15.81 -9.36
CA MET A 90 4.60 16.78 -9.20
C MET A 90 4.23 18.15 -9.76
N ALA A 91 3.66 18.21 -10.95
CA ALA A 91 3.32 19.48 -11.63
C ALA A 91 2.22 20.27 -10.90
N ARG A 92 1.31 19.60 -10.21
CA ARG A 92 0.21 20.26 -9.46
C ARG A 92 0.64 20.82 -8.11
N GLY A 93 1.82 20.46 -7.61
CA GLY A 93 2.27 20.86 -6.28
C GLY A 93 1.42 20.29 -5.13
N ASP A 94 0.62 19.25 -5.40
CA ASP A 94 -0.24 18.59 -4.42
C ASP A 94 0.54 17.92 -3.25
N LEU A 95 1.84 18.09 -3.26
CA LEU A 95 2.79 17.46 -2.34
C LEU A 95 3.36 18.43 -1.31
N SER A 96 2.80 19.63 -1.15
CA SER A 96 3.35 20.70 -0.28
C SER A 96 3.58 20.28 1.18
N ASP A 97 2.88 19.25 1.67
CA ASP A 97 3.02 18.73 3.03
C ASP A 97 3.52 17.27 3.07
N ARG A 98 4.04 16.74 1.95
CA ARG A 98 4.42 15.32 1.80
C ARG A 98 5.91 15.21 1.42
N PRO A 99 6.59 14.12 1.82
CA PRO A 99 7.97 13.88 1.39
C PRO A 99 8.02 13.73 -0.14
N VAL A 100 8.41 14.76 -0.84
CA VAL A 100 8.59 14.78 -2.31
C VAL A 100 9.61 13.75 -2.75
N ASP A 101 10.60 13.50 -1.90
CA ASP A 101 11.74 12.61 -2.15
C ASP A 101 11.37 11.20 -2.64
N HIS A 102 10.26 10.64 -2.13
CA HIS A 102 9.83 9.30 -2.53
C HIS A 102 9.25 9.26 -3.96
N ILE A 103 8.49 10.27 -4.37
CA ILE A 103 7.94 10.33 -5.73
C ILE A 103 9.04 10.63 -6.73
N GLU A 104 9.97 11.54 -6.42
CA GLU A 104 11.13 11.81 -7.24
C GLU A 104 11.96 10.54 -7.46
N THR A 105 12.22 9.80 -6.39
CA THR A 105 12.93 8.51 -6.48
C THR A 105 12.20 7.52 -7.39
N VAL A 106 10.87 7.43 -7.30
CA VAL A 106 10.08 6.52 -8.14
C VAL A 106 10.09 6.96 -9.61
N LEU A 107 10.12 8.28 -9.88
CA LEU A 107 10.19 8.81 -11.25
C LEU A 107 11.52 8.46 -11.96
N GLU A 108 12.60 8.23 -11.21
CA GLU A 108 13.91 7.85 -11.74
C GLU A 108 14.06 6.33 -11.97
N LEU A 109 13.08 5.52 -11.56
CA LEU A 109 13.19 4.07 -11.69
C LEU A 109 13.12 3.61 -13.15
N PRO A 110 14.03 2.73 -13.58
CA PRO A 110 14.15 2.33 -14.99
C PRO A 110 12.93 1.54 -15.51
N PHE A 111 12.04 1.09 -14.65
CA PHE A 111 10.84 0.32 -14.98
C PHE A 111 9.55 1.11 -14.82
N LEU A 112 9.62 2.42 -14.60
CA LEU A 112 8.45 3.28 -14.33
C LEU A 112 7.32 3.15 -15.35
N GLY A 113 7.59 2.99 -16.62
CA GLY A 113 6.58 2.83 -17.67
C GLY A 113 6.13 1.39 -17.91
N ASN A 114 6.67 0.42 -17.17
CA ASN A 114 6.37 -0.99 -17.37
C ASN A 114 5.13 -1.43 -16.57
N LYS A 115 4.50 -2.51 -17.03
CA LYS A 115 3.51 -3.22 -16.21
C LYS A 115 4.23 -4.04 -15.13
N PRO A 116 3.61 -4.21 -13.95
CA PRO A 116 4.19 -5.07 -12.92
C PRO A 116 4.38 -6.51 -13.38
N ASP A 117 5.52 -7.09 -13.05
CA ASP A 117 5.81 -8.53 -13.31
C ASP A 117 5.20 -9.43 -12.22
N ALA A 118 5.03 -8.91 -11.01
CA ALA A 118 4.55 -9.65 -9.85
C ALA A 118 3.99 -8.70 -8.77
N TYR A 119 3.52 -9.28 -7.65
CA TYR A 119 3.00 -8.52 -6.52
C TYR A 119 3.47 -9.13 -5.20
N THR A 120 3.67 -8.27 -4.21
CA THR A 120 3.79 -8.65 -2.80
C THR A 120 2.57 -8.07 -2.07
N VAL A 121 1.88 -8.91 -1.29
CA VAL A 121 0.73 -8.50 -0.47
C VAL A 121 1.09 -8.76 0.99
N GLY A 122 0.79 -7.81 1.87
CA GLY A 122 1.03 -7.98 3.29
C GLY A 122 0.52 -6.81 4.12
N ASN A 123 0.53 -6.99 5.44
CA ASN A 123 0.28 -5.94 6.40
C ASN A 123 1.21 -6.09 7.61
N ASN A 124 1.44 -5.00 8.30
CA ASN A 124 2.20 -4.99 9.55
C ASN A 124 1.20 -5.07 10.72
N ASP A 125 0.95 -6.28 11.23
CA ASP A 125 0.02 -6.49 12.33
C ASP A 125 0.75 -6.43 13.67
N GLY A 126 0.74 -5.27 14.28
CA GLY A 126 1.45 -4.96 15.54
C GLY A 126 2.69 -4.09 15.34
N ARG A 127 3.12 -3.45 16.42
CA ARG A 127 4.27 -2.53 16.41
C ARG A 127 5.58 -3.25 16.11
N GLU A 128 5.74 -4.46 16.61
CA GLU A 128 6.89 -5.32 16.36
C GLU A 128 6.98 -5.80 14.90
N ALA A 129 5.85 -5.79 14.20
CA ALA A 129 5.80 -6.01 12.76
C ALA A 129 6.00 -4.73 11.93
N GLY A 130 6.12 -3.55 12.59
CA GLY A 130 6.36 -2.27 11.94
C GLY A 130 5.10 -1.44 11.68
N ARG A 131 3.95 -1.75 12.32
CA ARG A 131 2.75 -0.94 12.20
C ARG A 131 2.98 0.46 12.73
N SER A 132 2.73 1.48 11.89
CA SER A 132 2.88 2.90 12.21
C SER A 132 1.55 3.59 12.55
N ILE A 133 0.44 3.13 11.98
CA ILE A 133 -0.91 3.68 12.18
C ILE A 133 -1.81 2.59 12.75
N ASP A 134 -2.53 2.89 13.84
CA ASP A 134 -3.46 1.97 14.49
C ASP A 134 -4.82 1.93 13.77
N HIS A 135 -4.78 1.60 12.50
CA HIS A 135 -5.88 1.27 11.60
C HIS A 135 -5.34 0.30 10.57
N LEU A 136 -6.00 -0.83 10.35
CA LEU A 136 -5.58 -1.84 9.40
C LEU A 136 -5.39 -1.21 8.00
N HIS A 137 -4.26 -1.46 7.42
CA HIS A 137 -3.98 -1.17 6.01
C HIS A 137 -3.15 -2.31 5.44
N VAL A 138 -3.62 -2.82 4.32
CA VAL A 138 -2.93 -3.89 3.60
C VAL A 138 -2.21 -3.28 2.41
N ILE A 139 -0.96 -3.62 2.30
CA ILE A 139 -0.07 -3.18 1.23
C ILE A 139 -0.24 -4.12 0.04
N LEU A 140 -0.55 -3.57 -1.13
CA LEU A 140 -0.35 -4.25 -2.41
C LEU A 140 0.80 -3.56 -3.13
N LEU A 141 1.93 -4.24 -3.16
CA LEU A 141 3.17 -3.72 -3.72
C LEU A 141 3.44 -4.35 -5.08
N PRO A 142 3.36 -3.59 -6.19
CA PRO A 142 3.82 -4.05 -7.49
C PRO A 142 5.33 -4.31 -7.46
N ARG A 143 5.72 -5.39 -8.12
CA ARG A 143 7.11 -5.83 -8.22
C ARG A 143 7.53 -5.85 -9.68
N TYR A 144 8.74 -5.41 -9.92
CA TYR A 144 9.32 -5.28 -11.25
C TYR A 144 10.63 -6.06 -11.33
N LYS A 145 10.90 -6.62 -12.49
CA LYS A 145 12.18 -7.29 -12.72
C LYS A 145 13.33 -6.31 -12.51
N GLY A 146 14.20 -6.63 -11.56
CA GLY A 146 15.35 -5.79 -11.20
C GLY A 146 15.07 -4.74 -10.11
N ASP A 147 13.88 -4.70 -9.51
CA ASP A 147 13.56 -3.81 -8.39
C ASP A 147 14.37 -4.14 -7.12
N VAL A 148 14.82 -5.39 -7.00
CA VAL A 148 15.81 -5.84 -6.00
C VAL A 148 16.78 -6.81 -6.65
N GLU A 149 18.02 -6.88 -6.14
CA GLU A 149 19.05 -7.79 -6.65
C GLU A 149 18.65 -9.28 -6.53
N ASN A 150 18.10 -9.66 -5.40
CA ASN A 150 17.67 -11.03 -5.14
C ASN A 150 16.27 -11.05 -4.49
N PRO A 151 15.21 -11.32 -5.27
CA PRO A 151 13.83 -11.37 -4.76
C PRO A 151 13.51 -12.65 -3.99
N ARG A 152 14.43 -13.63 -3.94
CA ARG A 152 14.16 -14.91 -3.27
C ARG A 152 13.81 -14.70 -1.79
N GLY A 153 12.79 -15.41 -1.35
CA GLY A 153 12.28 -15.30 0.02
C GLY A 153 11.20 -14.23 0.18
N GLY A 154 11.11 -13.25 -0.71
CA GLY A 154 10.04 -12.24 -0.72
C GLY A 154 9.84 -11.61 0.67
N ILE A 155 8.62 -11.72 1.22
CA ILE A 155 8.23 -11.17 2.52
C ILE A 155 9.09 -11.67 3.70
N ARG A 156 9.80 -12.80 3.56
CA ARG A 156 10.69 -13.28 4.64
C ARG A 156 11.87 -12.34 4.90
N ASN A 157 12.17 -11.43 3.95
CA ASN A 157 13.24 -10.43 4.10
C ASN A 157 12.96 -9.39 5.21
N VAL A 158 11.75 -9.35 5.77
CA VAL A 158 11.45 -8.55 6.97
C VAL A 158 12.29 -8.97 8.18
N ILE A 159 12.79 -10.21 8.19
CA ILE A 159 13.80 -10.68 9.15
C ILE A 159 15.13 -10.73 8.41
N ALA A 160 15.92 -9.67 8.55
CA ALA A 160 17.19 -9.52 7.85
C ALA A 160 18.11 -10.73 8.05
N GLY A 161 18.73 -11.20 6.98
CA GLY A 161 19.67 -12.33 6.99
C GLY A 161 19.03 -13.72 7.14
N ARG A 162 17.70 -13.83 7.25
CA ARG A 162 17.00 -15.12 7.43
C ARG A 162 16.10 -15.49 6.23
N ALA A 163 16.04 -14.67 5.21
CA ALA A 163 15.17 -14.88 4.06
C ALA A 163 15.71 -15.93 3.09
N ASN A 164 17.01 -15.93 2.85
CA ASN A 164 17.63 -16.86 1.91
C ASN A 164 17.61 -18.29 2.44
N TYR A 165 16.98 -19.17 1.69
CA TYR A 165 17.03 -20.62 1.90
C TYR A 165 17.47 -21.31 0.62
N GLN A 166 18.38 -22.27 0.74
CA GLN A 166 18.71 -23.19 -0.35
C GLN A 166 17.75 -24.39 -0.25
N ARG A 167 17.02 -24.69 -1.31
CA ARG A 167 16.42 -26.02 -1.43
C ARG A 167 17.59 -27.01 -1.67
N ARG A 168 17.74 -27.95 -0.75
CA ARG A 168 18.57 -29.12 -0.96
C ARG A 168 17.94 -30.02 -2.00
#